data_fc86ed30a7526f6f89c09c3ba877051d
#
_entry.id   fc86ed30a7526f6f89c09c3ba877051d
#
_cell.length_a   1.000
_cell.length_b   1.000
_cell.length_c   1.000
_cell.angle_alpha   90.00
_cell.angle_beta   90.00
_cell.angle_gamma   90.00
#
_symmetry.space_group_name_H-M   'P 1'
#
loop_
_entity.id
_entity.type
_entity.pdbx_description
1 polymer ?
#
loop_
_entity_poly.entity_id
_entity_poly.type
_entity_poly.pdbx_seq_one_letter_code
_entity_poly.pdbx_strand_id
1 'polypeptide(L)'
;MPESIARPSLTPVRGALGLSVAMGMGRFFYTPALPLMVAALHWGSAPGAWIATLNYVGYFIGTLVIAQGWAEPNRFVYRLSLIVSTLGLAAVALTPNLIWQGGIRTIAGIASGLIFVCVTQRIPANSRKPRDGGISYGGVGFGILVSGAIVLAAGSFADWRQLWLICAAVSAIFSIIAWTWPIPARVPQPTTAEKVAATETNTDHSPTEEATPFEANRRRAMAILSTGYFFQGGGYIIIGTYLVVLAGPVFGDTAAASTWLIAGIATAAAPLTWSAVAARIGTVKALTACYCLQVFGALLAVYGSTPAVLIIAAALFGFTFIGVVMMTIGVGTQLGVANASAKLTSWYSIGQIVGPAIVAAALSEHIAAAFIASAIALAIAMALTLVGVLTGNVER
;
A
#
# COMPACT_ATOMS: atom_id res chain seq x y z
N MET A 1 3.74 -34.43 30.32
CA MET A 1 4.09 -33.01 30.38
C MET A 1 2.95 -32.22 29.74
N PRO A 2 2.30 -31.27 30.43
CA PRO A 2 1.25 -30.50 29.80
C PRO A 2 1.89 -29.62 28.72
N GLU A 3 1.35 -29.68 27.49
CA GLU A 3 1.69 -28.75 26.42
C GLU A 3 1.48 -27.31 26.93
N SER A 4 2.57 -26.57 27.02
CA SER A 4 2.48 -25.14 27.33
C SER A 4 1.69 -24.49 26.20
N ILE A 5 0.49 -24.03 26.49
CA ILE A 5 -0.32 -23.21 25.58
C ILE A 5 0.54 -21.99 25.25
N ALA A 6 1.21 -22.06 24.10
CA ALA A 6 2.06 -20.96 23.61
C ALA A 6 1.18 -19.73 23.47
N ARG A 7 1.42 -18.71 24.31
CA ARG A 7 0.69 -17.43 24.25
C ARG A 7 0.72 -16.90 22.80
N PRO A 8 -0.41 -16.44 22.27
CA PRO A 8 -0.44 -15.92 20.90
C PRO A 8 0.60 -14.79 20.76
N SER A 9 1.45 -14.91 19.74
CA SER A 9 2.46 -13.90 19.47
C SER A 9 1.78 -12.60 19.06
N LEU A 10 2.03 -11.48 19.76
CA LEU A 10 1.55 -10.16 19.38
C LEU A 10 2.32 -9.56 18.16
N THR A 11 3.31 -10.28 17.68
CA THR A 11 4.15 -9.82 16.56
C THR A 11 3.33 -9.45 15.31
N PRO A 12 2.41 -10.28 14.78
CA PRO A 12 1.62 -9.90 13.60
C PRO A 12 0.78 -8.65 13.83
N VAL A 13 0.23 -8.49 15.04
CA VAL A 13 -0.59 -7.32 15.40
C VAL A 13 0.26 -6.04 15.42
N ARG A 14 1.49 -6.10 15.93
CA ARG A 14 2.40 -4.95 15.93
C ARG A 14 2.76 -4.54 14.50
N GLY A 15 2.99 -5.50 13.60
CA GLY A 15 3.18 -5.24 12.16
C GLY A 15 1.94 -4.61 11.53
N ALA A 16 0.75 -5.13 11.85
CA ALA A 16 -0.52 -4.59 11.39
C ALA A 16 -0.70 -3.13 11.82
N LEU A 17 -0.44 -2.80 13.09
CA LEU A 17 -0.55 -1.43 13.60
C LEU A 17 0.49 -0.49 12.95
N GLY A 18 1.71 -0.95 12.67
CA GLY A 18 2.69 -0.21 11.89
C GLY A 18 2.18 0.13 10.48
N LEU A 19 1.58 -0.84 9.79
CA LEU A 19 0.96 -0.61 8.48
C LEU A 19 -0.31 0.25 8.57
N SER A 20 -1.07 0.18 9.67
CA SER A 20 -2.21 1.07 9.92
C SER A 20 -1.78 2.53 10.02
N VAL A 21 -0.69 2.80 10.77
CA VAL A 21 -0.09 4.15 10.88
C VAL A 21 0.41 4.64 9.52
N ALA A 22 1.17 3.80 8.82
CA ALA A 22 1.81 4.19 7.57
C ALA A 22 0.81 4.46 6.45
N MET A 23 -0.05 3.49 6.20
CA MET A 23 -0.92 3.48 5.02
C MET A 23 -2.33 3.95 5.39
N GLY A 24 -2.98 3.32 6.35
CA GLY A 24 -4.38 3.57 6.66
C GLY A 24 -4.63 5.00 7.14
N MET A 25 -3.83 5.50 8.08
CA MET A 25 -3.95 6.85 8.62
C MET A 25 -2.99 7.84 7.95
N GLY A 26 -1.70 7.53 7.90
CA GLY A 26 -0.69 8.44 7.33
C GLY A 26 -0.95 8.83 5.89
N ARG A 27 -1.52 7.92 5.12
CA ARG A 27 -1.75 8.10 3.69
C ARG A 27 -3.23 8.24 3.33
N PHE A 28 -4.04 7.29 3.77
CA PHE A 28 -5.42 7.15 3.30
C PHE A 28 -6.47 7.92 4.11
N PHE A 29 -6.12 8.52 5.26
CA PHE A 29 -7.04 9.40 6.00
C PHE A 29 -7.43 10.63 5.18
N TYR A 30 -6.55 11.09 4.29
CA TYR A 30 -6.82 12.23 3.41
C TYR A 30 -8.06 12.01 2.53
N THR A 31 -8.29 10.79 2.06
CA THR A 31 -9.40 10.47 1.16
C THR A 31 -10.77 10.80 1.76
N PRO A 32 -11.16 10.28 2.94
CA PRO A 32 -12.45 10.64 3.54
C PRO A 32 -12.47 12.04 4.15
N ALA A 33 -11.32 12.65 4.50
CA ALA A 33 -11.25 13.99 5.04
C ALA A 33 -11.28 15.09 3.96
N LEU A 34 -10.88 14.77 2.72
CA LEU A 34 -10.75 15.75 1.63
C LEU A 34 -12.02 16.52 1.31
N PRO A 35 -13.21 15.92 1.18
CA PRO A 35 -14.43 16.67 0.90
C PRO A 35 -14.70 17.74 1.96
N LEU A 36 -14.53 17.39 3.23
CA LEU A 36 -14.71 18.31 4.36
C LEU A 36 -13.68 19.44 4.36
N MET A 37 -12.42 19.14 3.99
CA MET A 37 -11.39 20.17 3.84
C MET A 37 -11.68 21.09 2.68
N VAL A 38 -12.09 20.57 1.53
CA VAL A 38 -12.44 21.35 0.34
C VAL A 38 -13.58 22.31 0.65
N ALA A 39 -14.62 21.84 1.32
CA ALA A 39 -15.76 22.68 1.74
C ALA A 39 -15.34 23.75 2.74
N ALA A 40 -14.59 23.40 3.79
CA ALA A 40 -14.21 24.32 4.86
C ALA A 40 -13.16 25.36 4.42
N LEU A 41 -12.28 25.02 3.49
CA LEU A 41 -11.17 25.87 3.04
C LEU A 41 -11.46 26.57 1.71
N HIS A 42 -12.64 26.34 1.15
CA HIS A 42 -13.05 26.87 -0.16
C HIS A 42 -12.01 26.54 -1.27
N TRP A 43 -11.42 25.33 -1.20
CA TRP A 43 -10.47 24.88 -2.21
C TRP A 43 -11.22 24.45 -3.47
N GLY A 44 -10.64 24.77 -4.63
CA GLY A 44 -11.05 24.09 -5.85
C GLY A 44 -10.59 22.63 -5.85
N SER A 45 -10.97 21.85 -6.85
CA SER A 45 -10.57 20.45 -7.00
C SER A 45 -9.05 20.26 -7.16
N ALA A 46 -8.37 21.19 -7.84
CA ALA A 46 -6.95 21.08 -8.15
C ALA A 46 -6.02 21.09 -6.92
N PRO A 47 -6.13 22.01 -5.93
CA PRO A 47 -5.29 21.98 -4.73
C PRO A 47 -5.36 20.64 -3.97
N GLY A 48 -6.57 20.09 -3.79
CA GLY A 48 -6.77 18.81 -3.11
C GLY A 48 -6.06 17.65 -3.84
N ALA A 49 -6.19 17.59 -5.16
CA ALA A 49 -5.52 16.58 -5.99
C ALA A 49 -3.98 16.70 -5.92
N TRP A 50 -3.45 17.93 -5.98
CA TRP A 50 -2.00 18.18 -5.87
C TRP A 50 -1.45 17.73 -4.52
N ILE A 51 -2.11 18.03 -3.42
CA ILE A 51 -1.70 17.61 -2.06
C ILE A 51 -1.70 16.08 -1.94
N ALA A 52 -2.69 15.39 -2.53
CA ALA A 52 -2.70 13.93 -2.61
C ALA A 52 -1.51 13.40 -3.41
N THR A 53 -1.25 13.99 -4.58
CA THR A 53 -0.13 13.60 -5.46
C THR A 53 1.22 13.77 -4.78
N LEU A 54 1.42 14.86 -4.04
CA LEU A 54 2.66 15.10 -3.29
C LEU A 54 2.90 14.03 -2.21
N ASN A 55 1.85 13.49 -1.59
CA ASN A 55 1.99 12.34 -0.70
C ASN A 55 2.45 11.08 -1.45
N TYR A 56 1.98 10.86 -2.67
CA TYR A 56 2.41 9.72 -3.51
C TYR A 56 3.86 9.88 -3.95
N VAL A 57 4.29 11.10 -4.30
CA VAL A 57 5.69 11.42 -4.58
C VAL A 57 6.57 11.13 -3.36
N GLY A 58 6.14 11.57 -2.18
CA GLY A 58 6.83 11.25 -0.93
C GLY A 58 6.96 9.73 -0.71
N TYR A 59 5.88 8.99 -0.91
CA TYR A 59 5.89 7.53 -0.77
C TYR A 59 6.86 6.87 -1.75
N PHE A 60 6.90 7.33 -3.01
CA PHE A 60 7.87 6.88 -3.99
C PHE A 60 9.31 7.15 -3.51
N ILE A 61 9.61 8.35 -3.03
CA ILE A 61 10.94 8.70 -2.50
C ILE A 61 11.31 7.74 -1.34
N GLY A 62 10.40 7.52 -0.38
CA GLY A 62 10.65 6.63 0.75
C GLY A 62 10.95 5.19 0.33
N THR A 63 10.24 4.65 -0.64
CA THR A 63 10.47 3.29 -1.15
C THR A 63 11.74 3.21 -1.99
N LEU A 64 12.02 4.24 -2.80
CA LEU A 64 13.21 4.33 -3.64
C LEU A 64 14.50 4.37 -2.80
N VAL A 65 14.50 5.11 -1.70
CA VAL A 65 15.66 5.22 -0.79
C VAL A 65 16.11 3.84 -0.31
N ILE A 66 15.18 2.94 0.02
CA ILE A 66 15.53 1.56 0.40
C ILE A 66 15.83 0.70 -0.84
N ALA A 67 15.10 0.90 -1.94
CA ALA A 67 15.32 0.13 -3.17
C ALA A 67 16.73 0.31 -3.74
N GLN A 68 17.28 1.52 -3.64
CA GLN A 68 18.63 1.87 -4.07
C GLN A 68 19.71 1.53 -3.03
N GLY A 69 19.30 1.12 -1.82
CA GLY A 69 20.25 0.82 -0.74
C GLY A 69 20.83 2.07 -0.05
N TRP A 70 20.24 3.25 -0.28
CA TRP A 70 20.69 4.49 0.39
C TRP A 70 20.36 4.52 1.89
N ALA A 71 19.33 3.76 2.28
CA ALA A 71 19.02 3.48 3.66
C ALA A 71 18.68 1.99 3.85
N GLU A 72 19.07 1.45 5.00
CA GLU A 72 18.72 0.09 5.38
C GLU A 72 17.37 0.06 6.14
N PRO A 73 16.51 -0.95 5.90
CA PRO A 73 15.26 -1.13 6.64
C PRO A 73 15.54 -1.64 8.06
N ASN A 74 16.06 -0.76 8.92
CA ASN A 74 16.46 -1.04 10.28
C ASN A 74 15.49 -0.42 11.31
N ARG A 75 15.73 -0.73 12.59
CA ARG A 75 14.90 -0.28 13.72
C ARG A 75 14.85 1.25 13.83
N PHE A 76 15.95 1.96 13.54
CA PHE A 76 16.00 3.42 13.63
C PHE A 76 15.12 4.06 12.56
N VAL A 77 15.28 3.65 11.29
CA VAL A 77 14.46 4.13 10.17
C VAL A 77 12.97 3.90 10.43
N TYR A 78 12.61 2.69 10.88
CA TYR A 78 11.23 2.36 11.19
C TYR A 78 10.63 3.25 12.29
N ARG A 79 11.33 3.40 13.42
CA ARG A 79 10.86 4.17 14.58
C ARG A 79 10.78 5.67 14.28
N LEU A 80 11.80 6.22 13.63
CA LEU A 80 11.79 7.61 13.19
C LEU A 80 10.60 7.86 12.25
N SER A 81 10.35 6.95 11.32
CA SER A 81 9.23 7.09 10.38
C SER A 81 7.86 7.00 11.08
N LEU A 82 7.70 6.20 12.15
CA LEU A 82 6.47 6.20 12.97
C LEU A 82 6.23 7.56 13.62
N ILE A 83 7.28 8.16 14.21
CA ILE A 83 7.21 9.50 14.80
C ILE A 83 6.82 10.53 13.73
N VAL A 84 7.54 10.55 12.61
CA VAL A 84 7.32 11.50 11.52
C VAL A 84 5.93 11.36 10.92
N SER A 85 5.44 10.14 10.72
CA SER A 85 4.09 9.89 10.22
C SER A 85 3.03 10.44 11.19
N THR A 86 3.16 10.15 12.48
CA THR A 86 2.21 10.59 13.51
C THR A 86 2.23 12.11 13.69
N LEU A 87 3.41 12.73 13.78
CA LEU A 87 3.55 14.19 13.89
C LEU A 87 3.10 14.89 12.60
N GLY A 88 3.31 14.27 11.45
CA GLY A 88 2.84 14.76 10.16
C GLY A 88 1.33 14.90 10.11
N LEU A 89 0.57 13.93 10.69
CA LEU A 89 -0.89 14.04 10.81
C LEU A 89 -1.31 15.25 11.64
N ALA A 90 -0.66 15.49 12.79
CA ALA A 90 -0.94 16.65 13.62
C ALA A 90 -0.53 17.96 12.92
N ALA A 91 0.59 17.97 12.20
CA ALA A 91 1.09 19.14 11.50
C ALA A 91 0.19 19.61 10.35
N VAL A 92 -0.62 18.72 9.75
CA VAL A 92 -1.65 19.10 8.78
C VAL A 92 -2.66 20.08 9.40
N ALA A 93 -3.00 19.93 10.68
CA ALA A 93 -3.98 20.78 11.37
C ALA A 93 -3.48 22.21 11.66
N LEU A 94 -2.17 22.49 11.53
CA LEU A 94 -1.60 23.78 11.95
C LEU A 94 -2.02 24.96 11.06
N THR A 95 -2.07 24.76 9.74
CA THR A 95 -2.38 25.84 8.81
C THR A 95 -2.97 25.33 7.49
N PRO A 96 -3.90 26.08 6.87
CA PRO A 96 -4.47 25.76 5.56
C PRO A 96 -3.54 26.12 4.38
N ASN A 97 -2.33 26.65 4.64
CA ASN A 97 -1.39 27.06 3.60
C ASN A 97 -1.03 25.87 2.69
N LEU A 98 -1.22 26.00 1.39
CA LEU A 98 -1.07 24.91 0.41
C LEU A 98 0.38 24.38 0.33
N ILE A 99 1.37 25.27 0.46
CA ILE A 99 2.79 24.86 0.43
C ILE A 99 3.11 24.02 1.68
N TRP A 100 2.60 24.45 2.84
CA TRP A 100 2.73 23.69 4.09
C TRP A 100 2.06 22.32 3.97
N GLN A 101 0.80 22.30 3.53
CA GLN A 101 0.04 21.06 3.34
C GLN A 101 0.76 20.08 2.40
N GLY A 102 1.24 20.57 1.26
CA GLY A 102 2.01 19.77 0.31
C GLY A 102 3.32 19.25 0.89
N GLY A 103 4.08 20.10 1.58
CA GLY A 103 5.34 19.73 2.22
C GLY A 103 5.17 18.65 3.30
N ILE A 104 4.22 18.85 4.22
CA ILE A 104 3.92 17.86 5.28
C ILE A 104 3.39 16.56 4.70
N ARG A 105 2.56 16.60 3.68
CA ARG A 105 2.05 15.40 3.01
C ARG A 105 3.15 14.64 2.26
N THR A 106 4.14 15.35 1.70
CA THR A 106 5.33 14.72 1.10
C THR A 106 6.16 14.00 2.17
N ILE A 107 6.45 14.66 3.28
CA ILE A 107 7.22 14.09 4.41
C ILE A 107 6.48 12.88 5.00
N ALA A 108 5.17 12.97 5.21
CA ALA A 108 4.35 11.86 5.67
C ALA A 108 4.36 10.69 4.66
N GLY A 109 4.36 10.99 3.36
CA GLY A 109 4.53 10.01 2.29
C GLY A 109 5.85 9.26 2.39
N ILE A 110 6.97 9.98 2.55
CA ILE A 110 8.31 9.37 2.74
C ILE A 110 8.29 8.41 3.94
N ALA A 111 7.81 8.87 5.09
CA ALA A 111 7.71 8.05 6.29
C ALA A 111 6.84 6.80 6.06
N SER A 112 5.71 6.95 5.38
CA SER A 112 4.79 5.86 5.03
C SER A 112 5.47 4.80 4.15
N GLY A 113 6.23 5.21 3.12
CA GLY A 113 7.00 4.32 2.25
C GLY A 113 8.07 3.55 3.03
N LEU A 114 8.82 4.23 3.87
CA LEU A 114 9.84 3.62 4.71
C LEU A 114 9.24 2.59 5.68
N ILE A 115 8.15 2.92 6.39
CA ILE A 115 7.47 1.97 7.30
C ILE A 115 6.97 0.77 6.50
N PHE A 116 6.32 1.00 5.35
CA PHE A 116 5.76 -0.07 4.53
C PHE A 116 6.83 -1.07 4.13
N VAL A 117 7.97 -0.61 3.61
CA VAL A 117 9.07 -1.50 3.21
C VAL A 117 9.71 -2.17 4.42
N CYS A 118 9.96 -1.45 5.52
CA CYS A 118 10.49 -2.02 6.76
C CYS A 118 9.64 -3.16 7.31
N VAL A 119 8.30 -3.03 7.25
CA VAL A 119 7.39 -4.08 7.73
C VAL A 119 7.30 -5.22 6.74
N THR A 120 7.01 -4.95 5.46
CA THR A 120 6.75 -5.99 4.46
C THR A 120 7.95 -6.90 4.19
N GLN A 121 9.17 -6.37 4.20
CA GLN A 121 10.39 -7.17 4.08
C GLN A 121 10.62 -8.13 5.25
N ARG A 122 10.04 -7.83 6.42
CA ARG A 122 10.22 -8.63 7.64
C ARG A 122 9.05 -9.53 7.99
N ILE A 123 7.92 -9.40 7.27
CA ILE A 123 6.77 -10.30 7.47
C ILE A 123 7.17 -11.77 7.37
N PRO A 124 7.92 -12.25 6.34
CA PRO A 124 8.27 -13.67 6.26
C PRO A 124 9.08 -14.17 7.48
N ALA A 125 10.06 -13.38 7.93
CA ALA A 125 10.89 -13.75 9.09
C ALA A 125 10.15 -13.65 10.43
N ASN A 126 9.10 -12.82 10.50
CA ASN A 126 8.31 -12.58 11.72
C ASN A 126 7.01 -13.41 11.76
N SER A 127 6.73 -14.20 10.72
CA SER A 127 5.56 -15.06 10.62
C SER A 127 5.89 -16.47 11.08
N ARG A 128 5.16 -16.96 12.08
CA ARG A 128 5.26 -18.35 12.56
C ARG A 128 4.24 -19.26 11.88
N LYS A 129 3.14 -18.69 11.43
CA LYS A 129 2.03 -19.38 10.75
C LYS A 129 1.68 -18.63 9.47
N PRO A 130 1.16 -19.28 8.43
CA PRO A 130 0.78 -18.62 7.18
C PRO A 130 -0.15 -17.41 7.37
N ARG A 131 -1.06 -17.46 8.37
CA ARG A 131 -1.99 -16.37 8.69
C ARG A 131 -1.33 -15.11 9.25
N ASP A 132 -0.11 -15.22 9.80
CA ASP A 132 0.55 -14.09 10.49
C ASP A 132 0.90 -12.97 9.50
N GLY A 133 1.30 -13.32 8.29
CA GLY A 133 1.48 -12.36 7.19
C GLY A 133 0.18 -11.67 6.81
N GLY A 134 -0.90 -12.43 6.69
CA GLY A 134 -2.24 -11.90 6.43
C GLY A 134 -2.72 -10.91 7.50
N ILE A 135 -2.48 -11.20 8.79
CA ILE A 135 -2.79 -10.27 9.90
C ILE A 135 -1.99 -8.98 9.74
N SER A 136 -0.68 -9.09 9.47
CA SER A 136 0.18 -7.91 9.31
C SER A 136 -0.27 -7.00 8.16
N TYR A 137 -0.53 -7.56 6.97
CA TYR A 137 -1.03 -6.80 5.83
C TYR A 137 -2.46 -6.26 6.06
N GLY A 138 -3.30 -6.97 6.80
CA GLY A 138 -4.64 -6.55 7.19
C GLY A 138 -4.66 -5.22 7.96
N GLY A 139 -3.53 -4.85 8.56
CA GLY A 139 -3.33 -3.56 9.22
C GLY A 139 -3.57 -2.36 8.29
N VAL A 140 -3.29 -2.46 7.00
CA VAL A 140 -3.63 -1.40 6.03
C VAL A 140 -5.13 -1.14 6.05
N GLY A 141 -5.93 -2.20 5.94
CA GLY A 141 -7.39 -2.10 5.96
C GLY A 141 -7.93 -1.65 7.31
N PHE A 142 -7.34 -2.12 8.41
CA PHE A 142 -7.72 -1.66 9.74
C PHE A 142 -7.50 -0.15 9.90
N GLY A 143 -6.40 0.40 9.40
CA GLY A 143 -6.17 1.84 9.40
C GLY A 143 -7.13 2.60 8.48
N ILE A 144 -7.51 2.05 7.32
CA ILE A 144 -8.53 2.63 6.43
C ILE A 144 -9.90 2.63 7.13
N LEU A 145 -10.27 1.53 7.79
CA LEU A 145 -11.50 1.42 8.59
C LEU A 145 -11.55 2.50 9.66
N VAL A 146 -10.48 2.63 10.45
CA VAL A 146 -10.37 3.65 11.51
C VAL A 146 -10.47 5.06 10.91
N SER A 147 -9.85 5.30 9.76
CA SER A 147 -9.93 6.59 9.04
C SER A 147 -11.37 6.93 8.65
N GLY A 148 -12.08 6.00 8.04
CA GLY A 148 -13.50 6.17 7.70
C GLY A 148 -14.38 6.35 8.93
N ALA A 149 -14.13 5.57 9.99
CA ALA A 149 -14.87 5.65 11.25
C ALA A 149 -14.70 7.02 11.95
N ILE A 150 -13.49 7.60 11.96
CA ILE A 150 -13.23 8.93 12.52
C ILE A 150 -14.08 9.98 11.80
N VAL A 151 -14.05 9.98 10.45
CA VAL A 151 -14.78 10.97 9.67
C VAL A 151 -16.30 10.78 9.79
N LEU A 152 -16.78 9.53 9.76
CA LEU A 152 -18.20 9.23 9.91
C LEU A 152 -18.74 9.62 11.30
N ALA A 153 -17.96 9.37 12.35
CA ALA A 153 -18.38 9.62 13.73
C ALA A 153 -18.26 11.10 14.13
N ALA A 154 -17.25 11.81 13.63
CA ALA A 154 -16.95 13.17 14.09
C ALA A 154 -17.14 14.26 13.01
N GLY A 155 -17.27 13.90 11.73
CA GLY A 155 -17.29 14.86 10.62
C GLY A 155 -18.52 15.80 10.59
N SER A 156 -19.57 15.51 11.37
CA SER A 156 -20.74 16.38 11.47
C SER A 156 -20.60 17.50 12.51
N PHE A 157 -19.67 17.38 13.46
CA PHE A 157 -19.49 18.33 14.56
C PHE A 157 -18.05 18.81 14.76
N ALA A 158 -17.06 18.07 14.26
CA ALA A 158 -15.66 18.42 14.32
C ALA A 158 -15.23 19.16 13.05
N ASP A 159 -14.42 20.20 13.20
CA ASP A 159 -13.79 20.85 12.05
C ASP A 159 -12.67 19.99 11.46
N TRP A 160 -12.18 20.35 10.28
CA TRP A 160 -11.14 19.60 9.60
C TRP A 160 -9.84 19.47 10.43
N ARG A 161 -9.47 20.45 11.23
CA ARG A 161 -8.30 20.41 12.11
C ARG A 161 -8.47 19.38 13.21
N GLN A 162 -9.64 19.37 13.84
CA GLN A 162 -9.98 18.43 14.90
C GLN A 162 -9.97 16.98 14.38
N LEU A 163 -10.47 16.75 13.16
CA LEU A 163 -10.41 15.43 12.53
C LEU A 163 -8.96 14.94 12.36
N TRP A 164 -8.05 15.81 11.91
CA TRP A 164 -6.63 15.47 11.78
C TRP A 164 -5.97 15.23 13.14
N LEU A 165 -6.31 16.01 14.16
CA LEU A 165 -5.78 15.80 15.53
C LEU A 165 -6.29 14.51 16.15
N ILE A 166 -7.55 14.15 15.96
CA ILE A 166 -8.10 12.85 16.39
C ILE A 166 -7.36 11.71 15.70
N CYS A 167 -7.15 11.80 14.39
CA CYS A 167 -6.40 10.81 13.63
C CYS A 167 -4.95 10.69 14.14
N ALA A 168 -4.29 11.82 14.43
CA ALA A 168 -2.94 11.85 14.99
C ALA A 168 -2.87 11.20 16.36
N ALA A 169 -3.84 11.44 17.24
CA ALA A 169 -3.91 10.82 18.57
C ALA A 169 -4.07 9.28 18.49
N VAL A 170 -4.97 8.80 17.62
CA VAL A 170 -5.13 7.37 17.37
C VAL A 170 -3.85 6.77 16.77
N SER A 171 -3.23 7.48 15.82
CA SER A 171 -1.95 7.07 15.22
C SER A 171 -0.83 6.99 16.25
N ALA A 172 -0.80 7.90 17.23
CA ALA A 172 0.18 7.86 18.33
C ALA A 172 0.02 6.58 19.18
N ILE A 173 -1.21 6.22 19.54
CA ILE A 173 -1.49 4.98 20.28
C ILE A 173 -1.00 3.76 19.50
N PHE A 174 -1.31 3.69 18.20
CA PHE A 174 -0.88 2.58 17.35
C PHE A 174 0.63 2.55 17.18
N SER A 175 1.27 3.72 17.07
CA SER A 175 2.73 3.84 16.98
C SER A 175 3.44 3.33 18.22
N ILE A 176 2.91 3.62 19.41
CA ILE A 176 3.45 3.11 20.68
C ILE A 176 3.44 1.58 20.71
N ILE A 177 2.35 0.95 20.28
CA ILE A 177 2.25 -0.52 20.25
C ILE A 177 3.16 -1.09 19.14
N ALA A 178 3.16 -0.46 17.95
CA ALA A 178 3.97 -0.86 16.81
C ALA A 178 5.48 -0.67 17.04
N TRP A 179 5.88 0.20 17.98
CA TRP A 179 7.27 0.53 18.30
C TRP A 179 8.15 -0.68 18.58
N THR A 180 7.54 -1.72 19.12
CA THR A 180 8.20 -2.97 19.49
C THR A 180 8.17 -4.04 18.39
N TRP A 181 7.78 -3.68 17.14
CA TRP A 181 7.91 -4.57 15.99
C TRP A 181 9.37 -5.04 15.84
N PRO A 182 9.61 -6.35 15.71
CA PRO A 182 10.97 -6.88 15.71
C PRO A 182 11.68 -6.59 14.38
N ILE A 183 12.45 -5.52 14.38
CA ILE A 183 13.39 -5.16 13.31
C ILE A 183 14.79 -5.12 13.88
N PRO A 184 15.82 -5.72 13.24
CA PRO A 184 17.19 -5.65 13.72
C PRO A 184 17.72 -4.21 13.75
N ALA A 185 18.65 -3.95 14.64
CA ALA A 185 19.29 -2.63 14.73
C ALA A 185 20.18 -2.36 13.50
N ARG A 186 20.79 -3.42 12.96
CA ARG A 186 21.54 -3.41 11.69
C ARG A 186 21.11 -4.61 10.87
N VAL A 187 21.03 -4.45 9.56
CA VAL A 187 20.89 -5.58 8.64
C VAL A 187 22.25 -6.31 8.66
N PRO A 188 22.32 -7.63 8.93
CA PRO A 188 23.56 -8.36 8.85
C PRO A 188 24.14 -8.17 7.44
N GLN A 189 25.29 -7.53 7.35
CA GLN A 189 26.06 -7.56 6.11
C GLN A 189 26.71 -8.93 5.99
N PRO A 190 26.80 -9.50 4.76
CA PRO A 190 27.58 -10.71 4.57
C PRO A 190 28.96 -10.52 5.19
N THR A 191 29.37 -11.43 6.05
CA THR A 191 30.66 -11.38 6.69
C THR A 191 31.75 -11.36 5.62
N THR A 192 32.92 -10.81 5.96
CA THR A 192 34.07 -10.80 5.04
C THR A 192 34.38 -12.23 4.56
N ALA A 193 34.16 -13.25 5.40
CA ALA A 193 34.26 -14.65 5.03
C ALA A 193 33.21 -15.09 4.00
N GLU A 194 31.94 -14.65 4.11
CA GLU A 194 30.91 -14.93 3.11
C GLU A 194 31.13 -14.14 1.82
N LYS A 195 31.68 -12.93 1.90
CA LYS A 195 32.11 -12.16 0.73
C LYS A 195 33.32 -12.81 0.07
N VAL A 196 34.28 -13.29 0.84
CA VAL A 196 35.49 -14.00 0.35
C VAL A 196 35.08 -15.36 -0.22
N ALA A 197 34.22 -16.13 0.44
CA ALA A 197 33.68 -17.38 -0.10
C ALA A 197 32.87 -17.17 -1.39
N ALA A 198 32.09 -16.09 -1.48
CA ALA A 198 31.40 -15.70 -2.72
C ALA A 198 32.39 -15.17 -3.78
N THR A 199 33.54 -14.63 -3.38
CA THR A 199 34.61 -14.19 -4.29
C THR A 199 35.52 -15.36 -4.67
N GLU A 200 35.82 -16.28 -3.77
CA GLU A 200 36.64 -17.45 -4.03
C GLU A 200 35.93 -18.48 -4.93
N THR A 201 34.60 -18.58 -4.87
CA THR A 201 33.80 -19.32 -5.87
C THR A 201 33.78 -18.61 -7.23
N ASN A 202 34.18 -17.33 -7.30
CA ASN A 202 34.20 -16.52 -8.54
C ASN A 202 35.65 -16.28 -9.08
N THR A 203 36.72 -16.82 -8.45
CA THR A 203 38.09 -16.51 -8.90
C THR A 203 38.59 -17.37 -10.08
N ASP A 204 37.73 -18.19 -10.64
CA ASP A 204 38.14 -19.01 -11.82
C ASP A 204 37.44 -18.62 -13.12
N HIS A 205 36.82 -17.41 -13.18
CA HIS A 205 36.10 -16.98 -14.37
C HIS A 205 36.51 -15.60 -14.87
N SER A 206 36.87 -15.55 -16.15
CA SER A 206 37.16 -14.37 -16.99
C SER A 206 36.06 -13.29 -16.92
N PRO A 207 36.37 -11.99 -17.22
CA PRO A 207 35.47 -10.84 -17.02
C PRO A 207 34.26 -10.74 -17.98
N THR A 208 33.79 -11.86 -18.54
CA THR A 208 32.62 -11.95 -19.43
C THR A 208 31.76 -13.15 -19.06
N GLU A 209 31.32 -13.27 -17.79
CA GLU A 209 30.29 -14.24 -17.47
C GLU A 209 28.93 -13.74 -17.95
N GLU A 210 28.43 -14.34 -19.04
CA GLU A 210 27.02 -14.25 -19.40
C GLU A 210 26.19 -14.80 -18.22
N ALA A 211 25.24 -13.97 -17.73
CA ALA A 211 24.33 -14.34 -16.65
C ALA A 211 23.73 -15.73 -16.96
N THR A 212 23.75 -16.64 -16.01
CA THR A 212 23.17 -17.96 -16.23
C THR A 212 21.72 -17.84 -16.73
N PRO A 213 21.24 -18.74 -17.60
CA PRO A 213 19.86 -18.68 -18.13
C PRO A 213 18.81 -18.56 -16.99
N PHE A 214 19.09 -19.08 -15.82
CA PHE A 214 18.26 -19.01 -14.65
C PHE A 214 18.24 -17.58 -14.06
N GLU A 215 19.39 -16.93 -13.93
CA GLU A 215 19.47 -15.54 -13.45
C GLU A 215 18.86 -14.55 -14.45
N ALA A 216 19.06 -14.77 -15.74
CA ALA A 216 18.43 -14.00 -16.79
C ALA A 216 16.90 -14.07 -16.72
N ASN A 217 16.33 -15.26 -16.52
CA ASN A 217 14.89 -15.45 -16.33
C ASN A 217 14.35 -14.75 -15.08
N ARG A 218 15.06 -14.80 -13.97
CA ARG A 218 14.67 -14.11 -12.71
C ARG A 218 14.66 -12.58 -12.90
N ARG A 219 15.70 -12.01 -13.54
CA ARG A 219 15.76 -10.57 -13.85
C ARG A 219 14.61 -10.17 -14.79
N ARG A 220 14.35 -10.98 -15.82
CA ARG A 220 13.23 -10.76 -16.77
C ARG A 220 11.88 -10.84 -16.05
N ALA A 221 11.65 -11.85 -15.22
CA ALA A 221 10.44 -11.99 -14.42
C ALA A 221 10.23 -10.78 -13.50
N MET A 222 11.28 -10.31 -12.83
CA MET A 222 11.23 -9.14 -11.96
C MET A 222 10.90 -7.85 -12.73
N ALA A 223 11.44 -7.68 -13.94
CA ALA A 223 11.14 -6.53 -14.79
C ALA A 223 9.65 -6.54 -15.23
N ILE A 224 9.15 -7.70 -15.67
CA ILE A 224 7.75 -7.85 -16.08
C ILE A 224 6.81 -7.60 -14.89
N LEU A 225 7.10 -8.19 -13.72
CA LEU A 225 6.35 -7.96 -12.50
C LEU A 225 6.34 -6.49 -12.09
N SER A 226 7.48 -5.80 -12.20
CA SER A 226 7.59 -4.38 -11.89
C SER A 226 6.72 -3.52 -12.81
N THR A 227 6.71 -3.83 -14.12
CA THR A 227 5.85 -3.15 -15.09
C THR A 227 4.38 -3.43 -14.81
N GLY A 228 3.99 -4.68 -14.53
CA GLY A 228 2.62 -5.01 -14.14
C GLY A 228 2.21 -4.26 -12.87
N TYR A 229 3.12 -4.16 -11.91
CA TYR A 229 2.86 -3.51 -10.63
C TYR A 229 2.78 -1.98 -10.73
N PHE A 230 3.44 -1.37 -11.72
CA PHE A 230 3.21 0.03 -12.11
C PHE A 230 1.75 0.26 -12.55
N PHE A 231 1.24 -0.57 -13.47
CA PHE A 231 -0.14 -0.47 -13.91
C PHE A 231 -1.14 -0.75 -12.78
N GLN A 232 -0.83 -1.69 -11.89
CA GLN A 232 -1.62 -1.94 -10.68
C GLN A 232 -1.68 -0.69 -9.80
N GLY A 233 -0.53 -0.03 -9.58
CA GLY A 233 -0.47 1.19 -8.79
C GLY A 233 -1.32 2.32 -9.38
N GLY A 234 -1.27 2.51 -10.69
CA GLY A 234 -2.07 3.52 -11.40
C GLY A 234 -3.56 3.22 -11.38
N GLY A 235 -3.93 1.97 -11.71
CA GLY A 235 -5.33 1.57 -11.80
C GLY A 235 -6.06 1.64 -10.46
N TYR A 236 -5.50 1.00 -9.41
CA TYR A 236 -6.19 0.95 -8.13
C TYR A 236 -6.33 2.32 -7.46
N ILE A 237 -5.33 3.21 -7.62
CA ILE A 237 -5.35 4.51 -6.93
C ILE A 237 -6.39 5.46 -7.51
N ILE A 238 -6.74 5.31 -8.79
CA ILE A 238 -7.85 6.04 -9.39
C ILE A 238 -9.14 5.71 -8.63
N ILE A 239 -9.43 4.42 -8.39
CA ILE A 239 -10.59 4.01 -7.60
C ILE A 239 -10.48 4.60 -6.18
N GLY A 240 -9.34 4.40 -5.51
CA GLY A 240 -9.13 4.85 -4.14
C GLY A 240 -9.22 6.37 -3.96
N THR A 241 -8.96 7.16 -5.00
CA THR A 241 -9.04 8.62 -4.96
C THR A 241 -10.46 9.11 -5.20
N TYR A 242 -11.16 8.53 -6.17
CA TYR A 242 -12.43 9.07 -6.66
C TYR A 242 -13.67 8.37 -6.09
N LEU A 243 -13.53 7.22 -5.39
CA LEU A 243 -14.66 6.46 -4.86
C LEU A 243 -15.50 7.28 -3.86
N VAL A 244 -14.87 8.00 -2.93
CA VAL A 244 -15.58 8.83 -1.94
C VAL A 244 -16.18 10.06 -2.62
N VAL A 245 -15.47 10.65 -3.59
CA VAL A 245 -15.98 11.78 -4.39
C VAL A 245 -17.23 11.37 -5.18
N LEU A 246 -17.21 10.17 -5.79
CA LEU A 246 -18.36 9.60 -6.51
C LEU A 246 -19.55 9.34 -5.57
N ALA A 247 -19.28 9.03 -4.31
CA ALA A 247 -20.30 8.73 -3.31
C ALA A 247 -20.97 10.00 -2.74
N GLY A 248 -20.32 11.16 -2.79
CA GLY A 248 -20.82 12.41 -2.23
C GLY A 248 -22.23 12.79 -2.69
N PRO A 249 -22.52 12.83 -4.01
CA PRO A 249 -23.87 13.14 -4.52
C PRO A 249 -24.95 12.15 -4.11
N VAL A 250 -24.58 10.89 -3.76
CA VAL A 250 -25.53 9.82 -3.42
C VAL A 250 -25.82 9.77 -1.92
N PHE A 251 -24.80 10.00 -1.09
CA PHE A 251 -24.89 9.84 0.38
C PHE A 251 -24.79 11.17 1.15
N GLY A 252 -24.29 12.24 0.52
CA GLY A 252 -23.81 13.46 1.18
C GLY A 252 -22.36 13.28 1.68
N ASP A 253 -21.64 14.40 1.86
CA ASP A 253 -20.18 14.41 2.06
C ASP A 253 -19.72 13.60 3.28
N THR A 254 -20.39 13.76 4.42
CA THR A 254 -20.03 13.01 5.63
C THR A 254 -20.36 11.52 5.49
N ALA A 255 -21.55 11.19 4.97
CA ALA A 255 -22.00 9.82 4.81
C ALA A 255 -21.22 9.07 3.70
N ALA A 256 -20.65 9.78 2.73
CA ALA A 256 -19.77 9.21 1.71
C ALA A 256 -18.54 8.51 2.32
N ALA A 257 -18.11 8.93 3.52
CA ALA A 257 -17.06 8.24 4.27
C ALA A 257 -17.43 6.79 4.64
N SER A 258 -18.71 6.42 4.60
CA SER A 258 -19.16 5.02 4.80
C SER A 258 -18.60 4.08 3.72
N THR A 259 -18.45 4.54 2.49
CA THR A 259 -17.81 3.75 1.41
C THR A 259 -16.36 3.45 1.75
N TRP A 260 -15.65 4.41 2.38
CA TRP A 260 -14.29 4.23 2.82
C TRP A 260 -14.17 3.28 4.02
N LEU A 261 -15.11 3.34 4.94
CA LEU A 261 -15.22 2.38 6.06
C LEU A 261 -15.44 0.96 5.54
N ILE A 262 -16.36 0.76 4.59
CA ILE A 262 -16.63 -0.54 3.95
C ILE A 262 -15.38 -1.05 3.23
N ALA A 263 -14.71 -0.19 2.46
CA ALA A 263 -13.44 -0.53 1.82
C ALA A 263 -12.40 -0.96 2.86
N GLY A 264 -12.33 -0.28 4.00
CA GLY A 264 -11.43 -0.62 5.12
C GLY A 264 -11.71 -2.00 5.72
N ILE A 265 -12.97 -2.32 5.99
CA ILE A 265 -13.39 -3.66 6.48
C ILE A 265 -12.96 -4.74 5.49
N ALA A 266 -13.29 -4.56 4.22
CA ALA A 266 -12.95 -5.50 3.16
C ALA A 266 -11.44 -5.66 3.00
N THR A 267 -10.68 -4.54 3.08
CA THR A 267 -9.21 -4.56 3.02
C THR A 267 -8.59 -5.26 4.21
N ALA A 268 -9.15 -5.13 5.41
CA ALA A 268 -8.64 -5.81 6.61
C ALA A 268 -8.80 -7.33 6.50
N ALA A 269 -9.90 -7.80 5.92
CA ALA A 269 -10.20 -9.22 5.72
C ALA A 269 -9.43 -9.84 4.52
N ALA A 270 -9.12 -9.04 3.51
CA ALA A 270 -8.58 -9.48 2.22
C ALA A 270 -7.30 -10.32 2.35
N PRO A 271 -6.24 -9.92 3.09
CA PRO A 271 -5.00 -10.68 3.12
C PRO A 271 -5.15 -12.07 3.74
N LEU A 272 -5.99 -12.21 4.76
CA LEU A 272 -6.29 -13.50 5.37
C LEU A 272 -7.04 -14.41 4.41
N THR A 273 -8.04 -13.87 3.73
CA THR A 273 -8.82 -14.61 2.74
C THR A 273 -7.97 -15.03 1.55
N TRP A 274 -7.21 -14.09 0.95
CA TRP A 274 -6.41 -14.39 -0.23
C TRP A 274 -5.22 -15.28 0.07
N SER A 275 -4.61 -15.23 1.28
CA SER A 275 -3.60 -16.21 1.66
C SER A 275 -4.19 -17.62 1.76
N ALA A 276 -5.41 -17.77 2.31
CA ALA A 276 -6.08 -19.06 2.37
C ALA A 276 -6.50 -19.58 0.99
N VAL A 277 -6.96 -18.69 0.11
CA VAL A 277 -7.29 -19.03 -1.28
C VAL A 277 -6.04 -19.47 -2.03
N ALA A 278 -4.95 -18.69 -1.97
CA ALA A 278 -3.69 -19.02 -2.62
C ALA A 278 -3.10 -20.34 -2.13
N ALA A 279 -3.23 -20.66 -0.84
CA ALA A 279 -2.81 -21.94 -0.29
C ALA A 279 -3.62 -23.14 -0.82
N ARG A 280 -4.88 -22.93 -1.26
CA ARG A 280 -5.76 -24.00 -1.75
C ARG A 280 -5.68 -24.20 -3.27
N ILE A 281 -5.63 -23.12 -4.03
CA ILE A 281 -5.74 -23.16 -5.51
C ILE A 281 -4.47 -22.72 -6.23
N GLY A 282 -3.41 -22.33 -5.49
CA GLY A 282 -2.16 -21.81 -6.03
C GLY A 282 -2.18 -20.29 -6.25
N THR A 283 -1.00 -19.68 -6.25
CA THR A 283 -0.82 -18.22 -6.32
C THR A 283 -1.30 -17.63 -7.64
N VAL A 284 -1.06 -18.30 -8.78
CA VAL A 284 -1.49 -17.82 -10.11
C VAL A 284 -3.00 -17.71 -10.18
N LYS A 285 -3.74 -18.77 -9.81
CA LYS A 285 -5.20 -18.78 -9.84
C LYS A 285 -5.79 -17.75 -8.86
N ALA A 286 -5.19 -17.63 -7.68
CA ALA A 286 -5.61 -16.65 -6.68
C ALA A 286 -5.40 -15.21 -7.17
N LEU A 287 -4.25 -14.89 -7.76
CA LEU A 287 -3.98 -13.59 -8.38
C LEU A 287 -4.96 -13.29 -9.52
N THR A 288 -5.19 -14.26 -10.41
CA THR A 288 -6.15 -14.11 -11.50
C THR A 288 -7.55 -13.75 -10.97
N ALA A 289 -8.05 -14.54 -10.01
CA ALA A 289 -9.36 -14.28 -9.41
C ALA A 289 -9.42 -12.90 -8.72
N CYS A 290 -8.36 -12.53 -7.99
CA CYS A 290 -8.27 -11.25 -7.31
C CYS A 290 -8.30 -10.07 -8.29
N TYR A 291 -7.53 -10.15 -9.38
CA TYR A 291 -7.53 -9.14 -10.44
C TYR A 291 -8.85 -9.07 -11.20
N CYS A 292 -9.47 -10.20 -11.53
CA CYS A 292 -10.78 -10.22 -12.18
C CYS A 292 -11.84 -9.51 -11.35
N LEU A 293 -11.88 -9.76 -10.04
CA LEU A 293 -12.77 -9.05 -9.10
C LEU A 293 -12.43 -7.56 -9.02
N GLN A 294 -11.14 -7.19 -9.09
CA GLN A 294 -10.73 -5.78 -9.05
C GLN A 294 -11.14 -5.03 -10.31
N VAL A 295 -10.93 -5.61 -11.50
CA VAL A 295 -11.38 -5.06 -12.78
C VAL A 295 -12.92 -4.94 -12.81
N PHE A 296 -13.62 -5.97 -12.35
CA PHE A 296 -15.07 -5.93 -12.24
C PHE A 296 -15.55 -4.82 -11.30
N GLY A 297 -14.92 -4.65 -10.15
CA GLY A 297 -15.22 -3.55 -9.21
C GLY A 297 -15.01 -2.16 -9.83
N ALA A 298 -13.94 -1.99 -10.63
CA ALA A 298 -13.68 -0.74 -11.35
C ALA A 298 -14.77 -0.46 -12.39
N LEU A 299 -15.17 -1.47 -13.19
CA LEU A 299 -16.26 -1.35 -14.17
C LEU A 299 -17.61 -1.09 -13.50
N LEU A 300 -17.88 -1.75 -12.37
CA LEU A 300 -19.10 -1.54 -11.61
C LEU A 300 -19.23 -0.09 -11.12
N ALA A 301 -18.12 0.54 -10.71
CA ALA A 301 -18.11 1.92 -10.28
C ALA A 301 -18.50 2.92 -11.39
N VAL A 302 -18.38 2.56 -12.68
CA VAL A 302 -18.88 3.37 -13.81
C VAL A 302 -20.40 3.61 -13.68
N TYR A 303 -21.13 2.67 -13.09
CA TYR A 303 -22.57 2.75 -12.86
C TYR A 303 -22.91 3.23 -11.44
N GLY A 304 -22.00 3.98 -10.79
CA GLY A 304 -22.03 4.41 -9.38
C GLY A 304 -23.12 5.43 -9.03
N SER A 305 -24.30 5.35 -9.63
CA SER A 305 -25.44 6.23 -9.36
C SER A 305 -26.37 5.75 -8.22
N THR A 306 -26.15 4.54 -7.70
CA THR A 306 -26.98 3.97 -6.64
C THR A 306 -26.16 3.54 -5.42
N PRO A 307 -26.73 3.63 -4.19
CA PRO A 307 -26.04 3.22 -2.97
C PRO A 307 -25.50 1.79 -3.02
N ALA A 308 -26.27 0.85 -3.52
CA ALA A 308 -25.89 -0.56 -3.60
C ALA A 308 -24.66 -0.77 -4.48
N VAL A 309 -24.59 -0.14 -5.64
CA VAL A 309 -23.46 -0.23 -6.58
C VAL A 309 -22.20 0.34 -5.92
N LEU A 310 -22.30 1.48 -5.25
CA LEU A 310 -21.15 2.11 -4.57
C LEU A 310 -20.63 1.27 -3.41
N ILE A 311 -21.51 0.68 -2.62
CA ILE A 311 -21.15 -0.23 -1.52
C ILE A 311 -20.42 -1.47 -2.06
N ILE A 312 -20.92 -2.08 -3.12
CA ILE A 312 -20.29 -3.26 -3.72
C ILE A 312 -18.95 -2.88 -4.35
N ALA A 313 -18.85 -1.76 -5.07
CA ALA A 313 -17.59 -1.27 -5.64
C ALA A 313 -16.55 -0.99 -4.56
N ALA A 314 -16.95 -0.37 -3.44
CA ALA A 314 -16.09 -0.11 -2.29
C ALA A 314 -15.59 -1.42 -1.64
N ALA A 315 -16.47 -2.39 -1.45
CA ALA A 315 -16.12 -3.70 -0.92
C ALA A 315 -15.15 -4.45 -1.84
N LEU A 316 -15.41 -4.48 -3.15
CA LEU A 316 -14.53 -5.12 -4.13
C LEU A 316 -13.17 -4.44 -4.21
N PHE A 317 -13.13 -3.10 -4.21
CA PHE A 317 -11.88 -2.34 -4.13
C PHE A 317 -11.06 -2.75 -2.91
N GLY A 318 -11.66 -2.69 -1.73
CA GLY A 318 -10.97 -3.04 -0.48
C GLY A 318 -10.52 -4.51 -0.44
N PHE A 319 -11.38 -5.43 -0.90
CA PHE A 319 -11.11 -6.86 -0.85
C PHE A 319 -10.02 -7.31 -1.81
N THR A 320 -9.69 -6.52 -2.82
CA THR A 320 -8.77 -6.94 -3.89
C THR A 320 -7.41 -6.26 -3.84
N PHE A 321 -7.33 -4.94 -3.63
CA PHE A 321 -6.07 -4.23 -3.86
C PHE A 321 -4.92 -4.72 -2.96
N ILE A 322 -5.18 -4.93 -1.65
CA ILE A 322 -4.12 -5.39 -0.74
C ILE A 322 -3.83 -6.90 -0.91
N GLY A 323 -4.79 -7.67 -1.40
CA GLY A 323 -4.59 -9.06 -1.80
C GLY A 323 -3.59 -9.18 -2.95
N VAL A 324 -3.77 -8.38 -4.01
CA VAL A 324 -2.80 -8.30 -5.12
C VAL A 324 -1.43 -7.85 -4.61
N VAL A 325 -1.38 -6.80 -3.77
CA VAL A 325 -0.12 -6.29 -3.20
C VAL A 325 0.63 -7.37 -2.45
N MET A 326 -0.03 -8.07 -1.54
CA MET A 326 0.57 -9.13 -0.73
C MET A 326 1.12 -10.28 -1.59
N MET A 327 0.31 -10.78 -2.52
CA MET A 327 0.70 -11.91 -3.37
C MET A 327 1.82 -11.52 -4.33
N THR A 328 1.77 -10.35 -4.95
CA THR A 328 2.83 -9.88 -5.89
C THR A 328 4.15 -9.64 -5.18
N ILE A 329 4.15 -9.02 -3.99
CA ILE A 329 5.37 -8.85 -3.19
C ILE A 329 5.91 -10.22 -2.76
N GLY A 330 5.03 -11.16 -2.39
CA GLY A 330 5.40 -12.53 -2.06
C GLY A 330 6.15 -13.22 -3.20
N VAL A 331 5.61 -13.15 -4.42
CA VAL A 331 6.27 -13.68 -5.65
C VAL A 331 7.62 -12.99 -5.88
N GLY A 332 7.68 -11.66 -5.81
CA GLY A 332 8.93 -10.93 -6.01
C GLY A 332 10.02 -11.32 -5.00
N THR A 333 9.63 -11.57 -3.75
CA THR A 333 10.54 -12.04 -2.70
C THR A 333 11.08 -13.45 -3.00
N GLN A 334 10.22 -14.34 -3.50
CA GLN A 334 10.62 -15.72 -3.88
C GLN A 334 11.58 -15.75 -5.07
N LEU A 335 11.57 -14.74 -5.94
CA LEU A 335 12.59 -14.59 -6.99
C LEU A 335 14.00 -14.35 -6.43
N GLY A 336 14.16 -14.05 -5.14
CA GLY A 336 15.45 -13.84 -4.48
C GLY A 336 16.25 -12.63 -4.99
N VAL A 337 15.57 -11.68 -5.60
CA VAL A 337 16.19 -10.41 -6.02
C VAL A 337 16.36 -9.49 -4.79
N ALA A 338 17.54 -8.92 -4.63
CA ALA A 338 17.81 -8.01 -3.53
C ALA A 338 16.81 -6.84 -3.51
N ASN A 339 16.27 -6.51 -2.33
CA ASN A 339 15.29 -5.45 -2.12
C ASN A 339 14.03 -5.56 -3.01
N ALA A 340 13.59 -6.78 -3.36
CA ALA A 340 12.47 -7.02 -4.28
C ALA A 340 11.20 -6.25 -3.87
N SER A 341 10.82 -6.30 -2.58
CA SER A 341 9.65 -5.58 -2.06
C SER A 341 9.76 -4.08 -2.31
N ALA A 342 10.92 -3.47 -2.03
CA ALA A 342 11.15 -2.05 -2.23
C ALA A 342 11.13 -1.67 -3.72
N LYS A 343 11.78 -2.48 -4.58
CA LYS A 343 11.78 -2.25 -6.03
C LYS A 343 10.38 -2.32 -6.63
N LEU A 344 9.63 -3.36 -6.31
CA LEU A 344 8.23 -3.49 -6.75
C LEU A 344 7.41 -2.29 -6.26
N THR A 345 7.51 -1.95 -4.97
CA THR A 345 6.74 -0.85 -4.39
C THR A 345 7.12 0.50 -4.98
N SER A 346 8.37 0.71 -5.40
CA SER A 346 8.78 1.93 -6.12
C SER A 346 8.07 2.04 -7.48
N TRP A 347 8.03 0.98 -8.28
CA TRP A 347 7.29 0.97 -9.55
C TRP A 347 5.78 1.18 -9.36
N TYR A 348 5.22 0.53 -8.37
CA TYR A 348 3.84 0.74 -7.94
C TYR A 348 3.55 2.21 -7.58
N SER A 349 4.48 2.85 -6.88
CA SER A 349 4.36 4.26 -6.47
C SER A 349 4.40 5.21 -7.65
N ILE A 350 5.23 4.93 -8.67
CA ILE A 350 5.23 5.71 -9.91
C ILE A 350 3.85 5.62 -10.58
N GLY A 351 3.27 4.42 -10.64
CA GLY A 351 1.89 4.24 -11.13
C GLY A 351 0.87 5.09 -10.37
N GLN A 352 1.00 5.16 -9.05
CA GLN A 352 0.12 5.97 -8.20
C GLN A 352 0.24 7.49 -8.43
N ILE A 353 1.38 7.97 -8.91
CA ILE A 353 1.56 9.36 -9.31
C ILE A 353 0.96 9.59 -10.70
N VAL A 354 1.27 8.70 -11.64
CA VAL A 354 0.88 8.83 -13.05
C VAL A 354 -0.63 8.64 -13.25
N GLY A 355 -1.26 7.67 -12.56
CA GLY A 355 -2.69 7.39 -12.72
C GLY A 355 -3.59 8.59 -12.45
N PRO A 356 -3.58 9.19 -11.25
CA PRO A 356 -4.35 10.38 -10.96
C PRO A 356 -3.97 11.59 -11.83
N ALA A 357 -2.69 11.74 -12.20
CA ALA A 357 -2.25 12.83 -13.07
C ALA A 357 -2.88 12.73 -14.47
N ILE A 358 -2.97 11.54 -15.04
CA ILE A 358 -3.67 11.32 -16.33
C ILE A 358 -5.16 11.66 -16.18
N VAL A 359 -5.80 11.21 -15.11
CA VAL A 359 -7.22 11.53 -14.86
C VAL A 359 -7.43 13.03 -14.71
N ALA A 360 -6.59 13.71 -13.93
CA ALA A 360 -6.68 15.15 -13.73
C ALA A 360 -6.47 15.94 -15.02
N ALA A 361 -5.55 15.51 -15.89
CA ALA A 361 -5.22 16.20 -17.13
C ALA A 361 -6.23 15.96 -18.27
N ALA A 362 -6.79 14.75 -18.37
CA ALA A 362 -7.54 14.33 -19.54
C ALA A 362 -8.99 13.88 -19.26
N LEU A 363 -9.32 13.52 -18.02
CA LEU A 363 -10.58 12.85 -17.67
C LEU A 363 -11.31 13.50 -16.50
N SER A 364 -10.91 14.68 -16.05
CA SER A 364 -11.44 15.34 -14.84
C SER A 364 -12.95 15.62 -14.91
N GLU A 365 -13.48 15.86 -16.10
CA GLU A 365 -14.93 16.09 -16.33
C GLU A 365 -15.71 14.77 -16.60
N HIS A 366 -15.00 13.64 -16.74
CA HIS A 366 -15.57 12.35 -17.15
C HIS A 366 -15.17 11.25 -16.17
N ILE A 367 -15.74 11.26 -14.95
CA ILE A 367 -15.42 10.28 -13.91
C ILE A 367 -15.61 8.83 -14.39
N ALA A 368 -16.65 8.54 -15.19
CA ALA A 368 -16.85 7.23 -15.77
C ALA A 368 -15.66 6.77 -16.64
N ALA A 369 -15.10 7.68 -17.45
CA ALA A 369 -13.92 7.39 -18.26
C ALA A 369 -12.68 7.12 -17.39
N ALA A 370 -12.54 7.78 -16.24
CA ALA A 370 -11.47 7.50 -15.29
C ALA A 370 -11.57 6.07 -14.72
N PHE A 371 -12.76 5.57 -14.40
CA PHE A 371 -12.95 4.20 -13.93
C PHE A 371 -12.73 3.17 -15.06
N ILE A 372 -13.10 3.48 -16.30
CA ILE A 372 -12.76 2.63 -17.47
C ILE A 372 -11.25 2.57 -17.67
N ALA A 373 -10.55 3.71 -17.62
CA ALA A 373 -9.08 3.75 -17.70
C ALA A 373 -8.42 2.94 -16.56
N SER A 374 -8.97 3.03 -15.35
CA SER A 374 -8.57 2.19 -14.22
C SER A 374 -8.74 0.69 -14.53
N ALA A 375 -9.89 0.27 -15.05
CA ALA A 375 -10.15 -1.13 -15.40
C ALA A 375 -9.18 -1.64 -16.46
N ILE A 376 -8.87 -0.83 -17.48
CA ILE A 376 -7.89 -1.16 -18.52
C ILE A 376 -6.49 -1.31 -17.91
N ALA A 377 -6.06 -0.36 -17.07
CA ALA A 377 -4.76 -0.44 -16.40
C ALA A 377 -4.65 -1.71 -15.53
N LEU A 378 -5.70 -2.05 -14.79
CA LEU A 378 -5.76 -3.26 -13.98
C LEU A 378 -5.75 -4.56 -14.81
N ALA A 379 -6.39 -4.58 -15.97
CA ALA A 379 -6.34 -5.71 -16.89
C ALA A 379 -4.92 -5.91 -17.47
N ILE A 380 -4.23 -4.82 -17.84
CA ILE A 380 -2.82 -4.85 -18.26
C ILE A 380 -1.95 -5.35 -17.11
N ALA A 381 -2.17 -4.82 -15.89
CA ALA A 381 -1.47 -5.26 -14.70
C ALA A 381 -1.61 -6.76 -14.46
N MET A 382 -2.83 -7.29 -14.58
CA MET A 382 -3.12 -8.72 -14.47
C MET A 382 -2.30 -9.53 -15.47
N ALA A 383 -2.38 -9.19 -16.76
CA ALA A 383 -1.67 -9.91 -17.82
C ALA A 383 -0.15 -9.93 -17.57
N LEU A 384 0.46 -8.76 -17.28
CA LEU A 384 1.90 -8.66 -17.02
C LEU A 384 2.30 -9.40 -15.73
N THR A 385 1.51 -9.28 -14.66
CA THR A 385 1.80 -9.99 -13.40
C THR A 385 1.79 -11.49 -13.61
N LEU A 386 0.79 -12.04 -14.31
CA LEU A 386 0.70 -13.46 -14.60
C LEU A 386 1.87 -13.94 -15.47
N VAL A 387 2.23 -13.18 -16.52
CA VAL A 387 3.41 -13.50 -17.34
C VAL A 387 4.67 -13.47 -16.49
N GLY A 388 4.84 -12.50 -15.60
CA GLY A 388 6.00 -12.41 -14.71
C GLY A 388 6.10 -13.59 -13.75
N VAL A 389 5.00 -14.03 -13.15
CA VAL A 389 4.95 -15.21 -12.27
C VAL A 389 5.34 -16.49 -13.03
N LEU A 390 4.78 -16.70 -14.22
CA LEU A 390 5.06 -17.86 -15.06
C LEU A 390 6.53 -17.86 -15.54
N THR A 391 7.06 -16.69 -15.94
CA THR A 391 8.48 -16.56 -16.37
C THR A 391 9.44 -16.89 -15.21
N GLY A 392 9.09 -16.51 -13.98
CA GLY A 392 9.91 -16.75 -12.79
C GLY A 392 9.89 -18.19 -12.27
N ASN A 393 9.04 -19.07 -12.80
CA ASN A 393 8.85 -20.46 -12.33
C ASN A 393 8.60 -20.55 -10.80
N VAL A 394 7.91 -19.59 -10.23
CA VAL A 394 7.73 -19.44 -8.77
C VAL A 394 6.79 -20.51 -8.16
N GLU A 395 6.10 -21.27 -8.97
CA GLU A 395 5.15 -22.33 -8.53
C GLU A 395 5.70 -23.77 -8.65
N ARG A 396 7.00 -23.96 -8.92
CA ARG A 396 7.58 -25.31 -9.00
C ARG A 396 8.39 -25.67 -7.78
#